data_34438abad22c477ab82dc0dfe4570903
#
_entry.id   34438abad22c477ab82dc0dfe4570903
#
_cell.length_a   1.000
_cell.length_b   1.000
_cell.length_c   1.000
_cell.angle_alpha   90.00
_cell.angle_beta   90.00
_cell.angle_gamma   90.00
#
_symmetry.space_group_name_H-M   'P 1'
#
loop_
_entity.id
_entity.type
_entity.pdbx_description
1 polymer ?
#
loop_
_entity_poly.entity_id
_entity_poly.type
_entity_poly.pdbx_seq_one_letter_code
_entity_poly.pdbx_strand_id
1 'polypeptide(L)'
;MTTEQNTPACVWSAVRDAPVRELFPGIRARLLWEGDNGAKAAVLEMDANTRWQGVDVHEPGPEEVFVLSGVFNDGDRDYPAGTFIHAPAGSSHVPQTTTGCTLFLFYPEG
;
A
#
# COMPACT_ATOMS: atom_id res chain seq x y z
N MET A 1 26.95 -25.62 -20.40
CA MET A 1 25.94 -24.62 -20.30
C MET A 1 24.77 -25.17 -19.49
N THR A 2 24.31 -24.46 -18.57
CA THR A 2 23.21 -24.92 -17.73
C THR A 2 22.09 -23.89 -17.71
N THR A 3 20.86 -24.37 -17.56
CA THR A 3 19.70 -23.51 -17.48
C THR A 3 19.52 -22.88 -16.11
N GLU A 4 20.20 -23.40 -15.08
CA GLU A 4 20.09 -22.82 -13.74
C GLU A 4 20.53 -21.36 -13.70
N GLN A 5 21.45 -20.98 -14.57
CA GLN A 5 21.93 -19.58 -14.64
C GLN A 5 20.83 -18.60 -15.02
N ASN A 6 19.77 -19.11 -15.69
CA ASN A 6 18.67 -18.29 -16.15
C ASN A 6 17.40 -18.49 -15.31
N THR A 7 17.49 -19.30 -14.26
CA THR A 7 16.34 -19.57 -13.41
C THR A 7 16.12 -18.36 -12.49
N PRO A 8 14.93 -17.75 -12.55
CA PRO A 8 14.63 -16.63 -11.67
C PRO A 8 14.64 -17.07 -10.20
N ALA A 9 15.19 -16.23 -9.35
CA ALA A 9 15.16 -16.44 -7.92
C ALA A 9 14.00 -15.67 -7.30
N CYS A 10 13.50 -16.18 -6.17
CA CYS A 10 12.52 -15.44 -5.40
C CYS A 10 13.17 -14.18 -4.83
N VAL A 11 12.42 -13.10 -4.85
CA VAL A 11 12.80 -11.83 -4.21
C VAL A 11 11.89 -11.66 -3.01
N TRP A 12 12.45 -11.25 -1.89
CA TRP A 12 11.69 -11.12 -0.66
C TRP A 12 12.15 -9.93 0.15
N SER A 13 11.27 -9.45 1.01
CA SER A 13 11.57 -8.39 1.96
C SER A 13 10.69 -8.55 3.19
N ALA A 14 11.13 -7.99 4.30
CA ALA A 14 10.35 -7.99 5.54
C ALA A 14 9.95 -6.55 5.86
N VAL A 15 8.74 -6.37 6.34
CA VAL A 15 8.20 -5.04 6.68
C VAL A 15 9.14 -4.28 7.62
N ARG A 16 9.63 -4.97 8.68
CA ARG A 16 10.47 -4.32 9.70
C ARG A 16 11.79 -3.80 9.14
N ASP A 17 12.28 -4.34 8.03
CA ASP A 17 13.56 -3.96 7.43
C ASP A 17 13.40 -3.09 6.19
N ALA A 18 12.16 -2.85 5.76
CA ALA A 18 11.88 -2.10 4.55
C ALA A 18 12.15 -0.61 4.75
N PRO A 19 12.56 0.10 3.69
CA PRO A 19 12.70 1.56 3.76
C PRO A 19 11.39 2.21 4.18
N VAL A 20 11.48 3.19 5.07
CA VAL A 20 10.32 3.92 5.61
C VAL A 20 10.31 5.33 5.06
N ARG A 21 9.15 5.77 4.61
CA ARG A 21 8.92 7.15 4.22
C ARG A 21 7.70 7.68 4.95
N GLU A 22 7.87 8.73 5.74
CA GLU A 22 6.73 9.44 6.33
C GLU A 22 6.09 10.31 5.26
N LEU A 23 4.79 10.10 5.04
CA LEU A 23 4.02 10.85 4.03
C LEU A 23 3.34 12.05 4.66
N PHE A 24 2.75 11.85 5.82
CA PHE A 24 2.11 12.87 6.65
C PHE A 24 2.35 12.49 8.11
N PRO A 25 2.16 13.40 9.07
CA PRO A 25 2.31 13.02 10.49
C PRO A 25 1.47 11.79 10.84
N GLY A 26 2.15 10.74 11.33
CA GLY A 26 1.51 9.49 11.71
C GLY A 26 1.12 8.57 10.57
N ILE A 27 1.47 8.89 9.33
CA ILE A 27 1.20 8.06 8.16
C ILE A 27 2.51 7.79 7.44
N ARG A 28 2.91 6.52 7.36
CA ARG A 28 4.19 6.12 6.74
C ARG A 28 4.02 4.93 5.83
N ALA A 29 4.80 4.91 4.78
CA ALA A 29 4.84 3.82 3.82
C ALA A 29 6.16 3.08 3.94
N ARG A 30 6.09 1.75 3.80
CA ARG A 30 7.25 0.88 3.73
C ARG A 30 7.24 0.18 2.39
N LEU A 31 8.27 0.46 1.58
CA LEU A 31 8.36 -0.14 0.24
C LEU A 31 8.90 -1.55 0.36
N LEU A 32 8.12 -2.53 -0.10
CA LEU A 32 8.50 -3.95 -0.04
C LEU A 32 9.15 -4.43 -1.32
N TRP A 33 8.69 -3.94 -2.47
CA TRP A 33 9.17 -4.43 -3.77
C TRP A 33 8.82 -3.43 -4.85
N GLU A 34 9.69 -3.36 -5.84
CA GLU A 34 9.50 -2.52 -7.00
C GLU A 34 9.88 -3.32 -8.24
N GLY A 35 8.99 -3.39 -9.21
CA GLY A 35 9.21 -4.12 -10.44
C GLY A 35 9.80 -3.25 -11.55
N ASP A 36 10.27 -3.89 -12.62
CA ASP A 36 10.92 -3.21 -13.73
C ASP A 36 9.99 -2.24 -14.47
N ASN A 37 8.70 -2.52 -14.47
CA ASN A 37 7.68 -1.72 -15.16
C ASN A 37 7.02 -0.68 -14.24
N GLY A 38 7.62 -0.41 -13.09
CA GLY A 38 7.09 0.55 -12.13
C GLY A 38 6.10 -0.04 -11.13
N ALA A 39 5.78 -1.33 -11.21
CA ALA A 39 4.91 -1.97 -10.22
C ALA A 39 5.53 -1.87 -8.83
N LYS A 40 4.69 -1.74 -7.81
CA LYS A 40 5.15 -1.58 -6.42
C LYS A 40 4.27 -2.36 -5.47
N ALA A 41 4.90 -2.91 -4.43
CA ALA A 41 4.21 -3.46 -3.27
C ALA A 41 4.70 -2.71 -2.04
N ALA A 42 3.78 -2.31 -1.17
CA ALA A 42 4.11 -1.51 0.00
C ALA A 42 3.17 -1.83 1.16
N VAL A 43 3.58 -1.44 2.36
CA VAL A 43 2.71 -1.44 3.53
C VAL A 43 2.54 0.01 3.96
N LEU A 44 1.30 0.42 4.17
CA LEU A 44 0.96 1.72 4.73
C LEU A 44 0.54 1.53 6.18
N GLU A 45 1.19 2.27 7.08
CA GLU A 45 0.89 2.24 8.51
C GLU A 45 0.33 3.60 8.89
N MET A 46 -0.86 3.59 9.45
CA MET A 46 -1.54 4.81 9.89
C MET A 46 -1.79 4.73 11.39
N ASP A 47 -1.24 5.69 12.13
CA ASP A 47 -1.50 5.80 13.58
C ASP A 47 -2.95 6.20 13.80
N ALA A 48 -3.45 5.95 15.01
CA ALA A 48 -4.81 6.34 15.38
C ALA A 48 -5.02 7.85 15.16
N ASN A 49 -6.22 8.21 14.71
CA ASN A 49 -6.62 9.61 14.51
C ASN A 49 -5.75 10.35 13.49
N THR A 50 -5.42 9.68 12.39
CA THR A 50 -4.69 10.30 11.28
C THR A 50 -5.56 10.42 10.04
N ARG A 51 -5.19 11.38 9.19
CA ARG A 51 -5.90 11.66 7.96
C ARG A 51 -4.93 12.14 6.89
N TRP A 52 -5.09 11.66 5.69
CA TRP A 52 -4.38 12.14 4.50
C TRP A 52 -4.68 13.62 4.28
N GLN A 53 -3.65 14.39 3.92
CA GLN A 53 -3.83 15.82 3.62
C GLN A 53 -4.12 15.96 2.14
N GLY A 54 -5.36 16.29 1.82
CA GLY A 54 -5.83 16.39 0.45
C GLY A 54 -6.47 15.10 -0.02
N VAL A 55 -6.59 14.97 -1.32
CA VAL A 55 -7.23 13.82 -1.98
C VAL A 55 -6.15 12.99 -2.66
N ASP A 56 -6.19 11.67 -2.46
CA ASP A 56 -5.28 10.75 -3.10
C ASP A 56 -5.95 10.21 -4.37
N VAL A 57 -5.37 10.52 -5.52
CA VAL A 57 -5.89 10.08 -6.83
C VAL A 57 -5.01 8.93 -7.34
N HIS A 58 -5.64 7.84 -7.78
CA HIS A 58 -4.93 6.65 -8.24
C HIS A 58 -4.55 6.79 -9.71
N GLU A 59 -3.27 7.11 -9.94
CA GLU A 59 -2.69 7.26 -11.27
C GLU A 59 -1.22 6.84 -11.24
N PRO A 60 -0.71 6.23 -12.30
CA PRO A 60 -1.30 5.98 -13.63
C PRO A 60 -2.28 4.81 -13.65
N GLY A 61 -2.20 3.90 -12.69
CA GLY A 61 -3.01 2.70 -12.67
C GLY A 61 -3.80 2.53 -11.39
N PRO A 62 -4.40 1.36 -11.19
CA PRO A 62 -5.19 1.09 -10.00
C PRO A 62 -4.32 0.86 -8.76
N GLU A 63 -4.97 0.89 -7.61
CA GLU A 63 -4.39 0.48 -6.34
C GLU A 63 -5.20 -0.67 -5.78
N GLU A 64 -4.51 -1.76 -5.44
CA GLU A 64 -5.13 -2.89 -4.74
C GLU A 64 -4.77 -2.76 -3.26
N VAL A 65 -5.75 -2.87 -2.39
CA VAL A 65 -5.58 -2.66 -0.96
C VAL A 65 -6.11 -3.86 -0.19
N PHE A 66 -5.35 -4.33 0.77
CA PHE A 66 -5.85 -5.30 1.75
C PHE A 66 -5.64 -4.74 3.15
N VAL A 67 -6.71 -4.66 3.93
CA VAL A 67 -6.65 -4.16 5.30
C VAL A 67 -6.12 -5.26 6.20
N LEU A 68 -4.90 -5.10 6.72
CA LEU A 68 -4.24 -6.10 7.55
C LEU A 68 -4.68 -6.00 9.00
N SER A 69 -4.86 -4.79 9.51
CA SER A 69 -5.26 -4.56 10.90
C SER A 69 -5.99 -3.24 11.05
N GLY A 70 -6.78 -3.11 12.11
CA GLY A 70 -7.54 -1.91 12.41
C GLY A 70 -8.69 -1.66 11.47
N VAL A 71 -9.13 -0.42 11.37
CA VAL A 71 -10.21 0.01 10.50
C VAL A 71 -9.73 1.15 9.63
N PHE A 72 -9.75 0.93 8.32
CA PHE A 72 -9.41 1.95 7.33
C PHE A 72 -10.68 2.66 6.87
N ASN A 73 -10.61 3.98 6.71
CA ASN A 73 -11.71 4.77 6.15
C ASN A 73 -11.20 5.51 4.91
N ASP A 74 -11.96 5.50 3.82
CA ASP A 74 -11.58 6.13 2.56
C ASP A 74 -12.17 7.55 2.38
N GLY A 75 -12.77 8.08 3.44
CA GLY A 75 -13.49 9.35 3.40
C GLY A 75 -14.99 9.16 3.26
N ASP A 76 -15.44 7.95 2.96
CA ASP A 76 -16.84 7.64 2.69
C ASP A 76 -17.35 6.49 3.57
N ARG A 77 -16.56 5.44 3.75
CA ARG A 77 -16.96 4.28 4.55
C ARG A 77 -15.79 3.63 5.25
N ASP A 78 -16.11 2.84 6.27
CA ASP A 78 -15.14 2.05 7.02
C ASP A 78 -14.92 0.68 6.39
N TYR A 79 -13.66 0.22 6.44
CA TYR A 79 -13.27 -1.11 6.00
C TYR A 79 -12.49 -1.77 7.15
N PRO A 80 -13.04 -2.83 7.75
CA PRO A 80 -12.33 -3.54 8.83
C PRO A 80 -11.21 -4.43 8.28
N ALA A 81 -10.35 -4.90 9.18
CA ALA A 81 -9.31 -5.87 8.84
C ALA A 81 -9.91 -7.06 8.09
N GLY A 82 -9.18 -7.55 7.08
CA GLY A 82 -9.63 -8.65 6.22
C GLY A 82 -10.41 -8.20 5.00
N THR A 83 -10.52 -6.88 4.76
CA THR A 83 -11.23 -6.36 3.58
C THR A 83 -10.25 -6.14 2.43
N PHE A 84 -10.65 -6.56 1.24
CA PHE A 84 -9.97 -6.24 -0.02
C PHE A 84 -10.69 -5.11 -0.73
N ILE A 85 -9.92 -4.14 -1.23
CA ILE A 85 -10.44 -2.99 -1.98
C ILE A 85 -9.69 -2.90 -3.30
N HIS A 86 -10.44 -2.85 -4.39
CA HIS A 86 -9.88 -2.51 -5.69
C HIS A 86 -10.25 -1.06 -6.00
N ALA A 87 -9.23 -0.20 -6.08
CA ALA A 87 -9.40 1.20 -6.45
C ALA A 87 -8.95 1.37 -7.91
N PRO A 88 -9.89 1.51 -8.85
CA PRO A 88 -9.52 1.60 -10.27
C PRO A 88 -8.74 2.86 -10.58
N ALA A 89 -7.99 2.83 -11.67
CA ALA A 89 -7.28 4.03 -12.14
C ALA A 89 -8.24 5.19 -12.29
N GLY A 90 -7.82 6.38 -11.84
CA GLY A 90 -8.64 7.57 -11.86
C GLY A 90 -9.58 7.73 -10.68
N SER A 91 -9.75 6.70 -9.86
CA SER A 91 -10.53 6.83 -8.62
C SER A 91 -9.75 7.65 -7.59
N SER A 92 -10.45 8.13 -6.57
CA SER A 92 -9.82 8.94 -5.52
C SER A 92 -10.43 8.63 -4.16
N HIS A 93 -9.66 8.91 -3.13
CA HIS A 93 -10.13 8.77 -1.75
C HIS A 93 -9.36 9.71 -0.83
N VAL A 94 -9.81 9.78 0.43
CA VAL A 94 -9.10 10.48 1.50
C VAL A 94 -8.82 9.47 2.59
N PRO A 95 -7.65 8.81 2.56
CA PRO A 95 -7.31 7.81 3.57
C PRO A 95 -7.31 8.40 4.97
N GLN A 96 -7.95 7.71 5.90
CA GLN A 96 -8.03 8.14 7.29
C GLN A 96 -8.37 6.96 8.19
N THR A 97 -8.16 7.14 9.47
CA THR A 97 -8.50 6.12 10.47
C THR A 97 -8.63 6.75 11.84
N THR A 98 -9.57 6.27 12.63
CA THR A 98 -9.66 6.66 14.05
C THR A 98 -8.94 5.67 14.95
N THR A 99 -8.93 4.39 14.58
CA THR A 99 -8.36 3.31 15.40
C THR A 99 -6.88 3.08 15.14
N GLY A 100 -6.36 3.62 14.03
CA GLY A 100 -5.12 3.14 13.45
C GLY A 100 -5.39 1.95 12.55
N CYS A 101 -4.57 1.78 11.52
CA CYS A 101 -4.69 0.63 10.64
C CYS A 101 -3.37 0.38 9.90
N THR A 102 -3.26 -0.83 9.39
CA THR A 102 -2.15 -1.23 8.53
C THR A 102 -2.73 -1.81 7.25
N LEU A 103 -2.26 -1.34 6.12
CA LEU A 103 -2.73 -1.77 4.79
C LEU A 103 -1.59 -2.40 4.02
N PHE A 104 -1.89 -3.45 3.27
CA PHE A 104 -1.02 -3.89 2.19
C PHE A 104 -1.51 -3.25 0.90
N LEU A 105 -0.59 -2.65 0.14
CA LEU A 105 -0.88 -1.94 -1.10
C LEU A 105 -0.11 -2.58 -2.24
N PHE A 106 -0.78 -2.73 -3.38
CA PHE A 106 -0.13 -3.15 -4.60
C PHE A 106 -0.54 -2.23 -5.75
N TYR A 107 0.46 -1.71 -6.45
CA TYR A 107 0.30 -0.83 -7.60
C TYR A 107 0.87 -1.55 -8.81
N PRO A 108 0.04 -2.20 -9.66
CA PRO A 108 0.57 -2.96 -10.80
C PRO A 108 1.25 -2.09 -11.85
N GLU A 109 0.90 -0.81 -11.88
CA GLU A 109 1.46 0.12 -12.87
C GLU A 109 2.24 1.28 -12.23
N GLY A 110 2.42 1.25 -10.94
CA GLY A 110 3.15 2.29 -10.24
C GLY A 110 2.34 3.40 -9.61
#